data_144d031bddaca19adccaa0d1f476211a
#
_entry.id   144d031bddaca19adccaa0d1f476211a
#
_cell.length_a   1.000
_cell.length_b   1.000
_cell.length_c   1.000
_cell.angle_alpha   90.00
_cell.angle_beta   90.00
_cell.angle_gamma   90.00
#
_symmetry.space_group_name_H-M   'P 1'
#
loop_
_entity.id
_entity.type
_entity.pdbx_description
1 polymer ?
#
loop_
_entity_poly.entity_id
_entity_poly.type
_entity_poly.pdbx_seq_one_letter_code
_entity_poly.pdbx_strand_id
1 'polypeptide(L)'
;MTHDFKGSLMAGATPTRALADWCAALRDSRPSEAVLRESARHVLDTLAACAAGMRQPLVRAAIELERGINAQPGPVALFGGPERWTVLESAGLMAVACHALEMDDGNREGSIHPATTVVPAVLALGWQQEADYLAFLCAVVAGFEVAVSIAETLHPHASQRGFQTTPVAGVVGAAAACATLLGLDGAGIESAMGLAASASGGLFAYLAGGGNVKKFHPGHAAREGLRAALMARQGVAQGPRGVIEGRAGLLQAFGGITQWDGSRARERAAPAIARSYLKPYPCCRHIHPAIDAVMALKARAAWQAADVAAIEVETYGAAMPHARLPWDTLEVAQLSFPWVMALACVDGEVTLAGFSEAARTRPDINALAACVSVAQTQECDSLYPASGPARVTLRLRSGERLSEWVADPLGSADRPLADEALDRKAAEAFGLVFPAARVRALIGQLRRLEPWPLAELN
;
A
#
# COMPACT_ATOMS: atom_id res chain seq x y z
N MET A 1 3.92 29.87 -5.62
CA MET A 1 3.97 30.12 -4.15
C MET A 1 3.78 28.78 -3.49
N THR A 2 4.85 28.23 -2.97
CA THR A 2 4.83 26.99 -2.17
C THR A 2 4.05 27.31 -0.90
N HIS A 3 2.79 26.85 -0.82
CA HIS A 3 2.07 26.87 0.45
C HIS A 3 2.86 26.01 1.44
N ASP A 4 3.50 26.69 2.36
CA ASP A 4 4.26 26.11 3.45
C ASP A 4 3.35 25.14 4.22
N PHE A 5 3.71 23.87 4.24
CA PHE A 5 3.13 22.85 5.11
C PHE A 5 3.19 23.27 6.62
N LYS A 6 3.93 24.32 6.92
CA LYS A 6 4.11 24.92 8.23
C LYS A 6 2.95 25.83 8.69
N GLY A 7 1.91 26.03 7.86
CA GLY A 7 0.81 26.94 8.12
C GLY A 7 -0.23 26.40 9.08
N SER A 8 -0.16 26.83 10.31
CA SER A 8 -1.29 26.98 11.26
C SER A 8 -1.87 25.71 11.89
N LEU A 9 -1.09 25.07 12.74
CA LEU A 9 -1.67 24.33 13.86
C LEU A 9 -1.91 25.32 15.00
N MET A 10 -3.17 25.57 15.34
CA MET A 10 -3.58 26.48 16.40
C MET A 10 -2.91 26.10 17.71
N ALA A 11 -2.27 27.04 18.40
CA ALA A 11 -1.68 26.82 19.71
C ALA A 11 -2.78 26.36 20.69
N GLY A 12 -2.64 25.14 21.26
CA GLY A 12 -3.59 24.55 22.21
C GLY A 12 -4.47 23.42 21.68
N ALA A 13 -4.44 23.10 20.37
CA ALA A 13 -5.13 21.92 19.83
C ALA A 13 -4.31 20.63 20.11
N THR A 14 -5.02 19.51 20.34
CA THR A 14 -4.37 18.19 20.41
C THR A 14 -3.78 17.80 19.04
N PRO A 15 -2.74 16.96 18.97
CA PRO A 15 -2.19 16.48 17.69
C PRO A 15 -3.24 15.82 16.78
N THR A 16 -4.14 15.00 17.32
CA THR A 16 -5.27 14.43 16.56
C THR A 16 -6.14 15.53 15.95
N ARG A 17 -6.51 16.55 16.74
CA ARG A 17 -7.33 17.67 16.28
C ARG A 17 -6.61 18.48 15.21
N ALA A 18 -5.35 18.71 15.38
CA ALA A 18 -4.54 19.45 14.43
C ALA A 18 -4.44 18.75 13.05
N LEU A 19 -4.31 17.41 13.03
CA LEU A 19 -4.40 16.63 11.79
C LEU A 19 -5.80 16.74 11.15
N ALA A 20 -6.85 16.68 11.96
CA ALA A 20 -8.23 16.81 11.48
C ALA A 20 -8.52 18.20 10.88
N ASP A 21 -8.05 19.27 11.51
CA ASP A 21 -8.18 20.64 10.98
C ASP A 21 -7.41 20.82 9.67
N TRP A 22 -6.21 20.21 9.56
CA TRP A 22 -5.45 20.21 8.31
C TRP A 22 -6.20 19.46 7.19
N CYS A 23 -6.78 18.28 7.48
CA CYS A 23 -7.59 17.55 6.51
C CYS A 23 -8.80 18.37 6.03
N ALA A 24 -9.49 19.07 6.94
CA ALA A 24 -10.61 19.94 6.61
C ALA A 24 -10.18 21.09 5.67
N ALA A 25 -9.00 21.67 5.90
CA ALA A 25 -8.47 22.76 5.10
C ALA A 25 -8.12 22.38 3.66
N LEU A 26 -7.83 21.10 3.37
CA LEU A 26 -7.52 20.61 2.01
C LEU A 26 -8.67 20.81 1.01
N ARG A 27 -9.90 20.95 1.50
CA ARG A 27 -11.05 21.24 0.64
C ARG A 27 -10.99 22.67 0.08
N ASP A 28 -10.57 23.62 0.88
CA ASP A 28 -10.60 25.05 0.55
C ASP A 28 -9.23 25.52 0.01
N SER A 29 -8.13 24.95 0.53
CA SER A 29 -6.76 25.17 0.06
C SER A 29 -6.19 23.87 -0.52
N ARG A 30 -6.43 23.66 -1.80
CA ARG A 30 -5.99 22.46 -2.51
C ARG A 30 -4.48 22.23 -2.39
N PRO A 31 -4.03 20.96 -2.30
CA PRO A 31 -2.62 20.61 -2.43
C PRO A 31 -2.01 21.17 -3.71
N SER A 32 -0.69 21.33 -3.73
CA SER A 32 0.02 21.70 -4.97
C SER A 32 -0.23 20.69 -6.08
N GLU A 33 -0.10 21.14 -7.33
CA GLU A 33 -0.24 20.24 -8.50
C GLU A 33 0.68 19.02 -8.42
N ALA A 34 1.90 19.20 -7.91
CA ALA A 34 2.84 18.09 -7.71
C ALA A 34 2.29 17.02 -6.75
N VAL A 35 1.67 17.44 -5.65
CA VAL A 35 1.04 16.52 -4.68
C VAL A 35 -0.19 15.84 -5.27
N LEU A 36 -1.02 16.57 -6.02
CA LEU A 36 -2.17 15.99 -6.70
C LEU A 36 -1.73 15.00 -7.79
N ARG A 37 -0.62 15.27 -8.48
CA ARG A 37 -0.03 14.34 -9.45
C ARG A 37 0.42 13.04 -8.78
N GLU A 38 1.09 13.11 -7.64
CA GLU A 38 1.45 11.91 -6.87
C GLU A 38 0.20 11.17 -6.36
N SER A 39 -0.84 11.89 -5.91
CA SER A 39 -2.12 11.26 -5.57
C SER A 39 -2.72 10.49 -6.75
N ALA A 40 -2.75 11.08 -7.94
CA ALA A 40 -3.22 10.43 -9.16
C ALA A 40 -2.37 9.19 -9.53
N ARG A 41 -1.06 9.24 -9.33
CA ARG A 41 -0.14 8.09 -9.54
C ARG A 41 -0.46 6.93 -8.60
N HIS A 42 -0.64 7.22 -7.31
CA HIS A 42 -1.04 6.21 -6.31
C HIS A 42 -2.43 5.64 -6.58
N VAL A 43 -3.38 6.47 -7.00
CA VAL A 43 -4.71 6.02 -7.42
C VAL A 43 -4.64 5.10 -8.64
N LEU A 44 -3.88 5.46 -9.68
CA LEU A 44 -3.68 4.64 -10.88
C LEU A 44 -3.09 3.27 -10.51
N ASP A 45 -2.05 3.26 -9.68
CA ASP A 45 -1.39 2.05 -9.17
C ASP A 45 -2.35 1.14 -8.38
N THR A 46 -3.12 1.76 -7.49
CA THR A 46 -4.08 1.04 -6.64
C THR A 46 -5.22 0.44 -7.45
N LEU A 47 -5.75 1.18 -8.43
CA LEU A 47 -6.80 0.67 -9.31
C LEU A 47 -6.28 -0.43 -10.25
N ALA A 48 -5.01 -0.34 -10.66
CA ALA A 48 -4.36 -1.43 -11.40
C ALA A 48 -4.25 -2.70 -10.53
N ALA A 49 -3.81 -2.57 -9.29
CA ALA A 49 -3.78 -3.69 -8.35
C ALA A 49 -5.18 -4.25 -8.08
N CYS A 50 -6.19 -3.39 -7.95
CA CYS A 50 -7.61 -3.79 -7.81
C CYS A 50 -8.07 -4.63 -9.00
N ALA A 51 -7.90 -4.15 -10.21
CA ALA A 51 -8.31 -4.83 -11.44
C ALA A 51 -7.67 -6.23 -11.57
N ALA A 52 -6.38 -6.34 -11.33
CA ALA A 52 -5.68 -7.63 -11.32
C ALA A 52 -6.19 -8.54 -10.19
N GLY A 53 -6.42 -7.97 -9.01
CA GLY A 53 -6.94 -8.67 -7.84
C GLY A 53 -8.34 -9.23 -8.04
N MET A 54 -9.22 -8.55 -8.75
CA MET A 54 -10.58 -9.04 -9.09
C MET A 54 -10.57 -10.39 -9.82
N ARG A 55 -9.47 -10.76 -10.45
CA ARG A 55 -9.31 -12.05 -11.12
C ARG A 55 -8.90 -13.18 -10.17
N GLN A 56 -8.51 -12.87 -8.95
CA GLN A 56 -7.99 -13.87 -8.01
C GLN A 56 -9.11 -14.73 -7.41
N PRO A 57 -8.88 -16.05 -7.24
CA PRO A 57 -9.86 -16.95 -6.64
C PRO A 57 -10.32 -16.49 -5.25
N LEU A 58 -9.40 -15.98 -4.43
CA LEU A 58 -9.68 -15.45 -3.10
C LEU A 58 -10.70 -14.30 -3.13
N VAL A 59 -10.53 -13.36 -4.05
CA VAL A 59 -11.41 -12.19 -4.18
C VAL A 59 -12.79 -12.62 -4.68
N ARG A 60 -12.83 -13.55 -5.64
CA ARG A 60 -14.10 -14.14 -6.12
C ARG A 60 -14.84 -14.86 -5.00
N ALA A 61 -14.14 -15.65 -4.18
CA ALA A 61 -14.73 -16.31 -3.02
C ALA A 61 -15.26 -15.30 -2.00
N ALA A 62 -14.58 -14.18 -1.77
CA ALA A 62 -15.06 -13.10 -0.91
C ALA A 62 -16.34 -12.46 -1.48
N ILE A 63 -16.40 -12.20 -2.79
CA ILE A 63 -17.58 -11.68 -3.47
C ILE A 63 -18.76 -12.66 -3.34
N GLU A 64 -18.55 -13.96 -3.53
CA GLU A 64 -19.58 -14.98 -3.37
C GLU A 64 -20.10 -15.07 -1.92
N LEU A 65 -19.20 -14.96 -0.93
CA LEU A 65 -19.59 -14.91 0.48
C LEU A 65 -20.50 -13.72 0.75
N GLU A 66 -20.10 -12.52 0.32
CA GLU A 66 -20.91 -11.31 0.52
C GLU A 66 -22.26 -11.38 -0.22
N ARG A 67 -22.31 -12.02 -1.40
CA ARG A 67 -23.55 -12.27 -2.13
C ARG A 67 -24.50 -13.18 -1.34
N GLY A 68 -23.99 -14.14 -0.60
CA GLY A 68 -24.77 -14.99 0.28
C GLY A 68 -25.32 -14.27 1.52
N ILE A 69 -24.60 -13.26 2.01
CA ILE A 69 -24.98 -12.47 3.18
C ILE A 69 -25.95 -11.33 2.79
N ASN A 70 -25.67 -10.63 1.69
CA ASN A 70 -26.39 -9.44 1.23
C ASN A 70 -27.31 -9.82 0.06
N ALA A 71 -28.58 -10.08 0.32
CA ALA A 71 -29.54 -10.56 -0.68
C ALA A 71 -29.91 -9.53 -1.77
N GLN A 72 -29.59 -8.25 -1.58
CA GLN A 72 -29.97 -7.18 -2.50
C GLN A 72 -28.73 -6.45 -3.04
N PRO A 73 -28.68 -6.17 -4.36
CA PRO A 73 -27.64 -5.33 -4.93
C PRO A 73 -27.71 -3.91 -4.37
N GLY A 74 -26.58 -3.28 -4.15
CA GLY A 74 -26.46 -1.89 -3.72
C GLY A 74 -26.30 -0.90 -4.88
N PRO A 75 -26.11 0.38 -4.59
CA PRO A 75 -25.94 1.43 -5.60
C PRO A 75 -24.53 1.56 -6.15
N VAL A 76 -23.52 0.96 -5.51
CA VAL A 76 -22.10 1.21 -5.79
C VAL A 76 -21.46 0.04 -6.55
N ALA A 77 -20.74 0.33 -7.62
CA ALA A 77 -20.03 -0.68 -8.42
C ALA A 77 -18.76 -1.20 -7.71
N LEU A 78 -18.21 -2.29 -8.23
CA LEU A 78 -16.83 -2.71 -7.98
C LEU A 78 -15.99 -2.30 -9.19
N PHE A 79 -14.84 -1.68 -8.94
CA PHE A 79 -13.90 -1.37 -10.02
C PHE A 79 -13.37 -2.66 -10.67
N GLY A 80 -13.65 -2.84 -11.96
CA GLY A 80 -13.28 -4.06 -12.68
C GLY A 80 -14.22 -5.25 -12.48
N GLY A 81 -15.36 -5.07 -11.82
CA GLY A 81 -16.41 -6.08 -11.64
C GLY A 81 -17.76 -5.60 -12.14
N PRO A 82 -18.67 -6.51 -12.52
CA PRO A 82 -20.00 -6.16 -13.01
C PRO A 82 -21.02 -5.90 -11.89
N GLU A 83 -20.71 -6.32 -10.67
CA GLU A 83 -21.66 -6.31 -9.56
C GLU A 83 -21.76 -4.94 -8.89
N ARG A 84 -22.91 -4.71 -8.26
CA ARG A 84 -23.17 -3.52 -7.44
C ARG A 84 -23.50 -3.92 -6.01
N TRP A 85 -22.95 -3.17 -5.06
CA TRP A 85 -22.96 -3.47 -3.63
C TRP A 85 -23.39 -2.26 -2.80
N THR A 86 -23.58 -2.44 -1.51
CA THR A 86 -23.64 -1.31 -0.60
C THR A 86 -22.28 -0.58 -0.60
N VAL A 87 -22.26 0.66 -0.19
CA VAL A 87 -21.01 1.44 -0.19
C VAL A 87 -19.92 0.81 0.69
N LEU A 88 -20.32 0.17 1.79
CA LEU A 88 -19.39 -0.47 2.73
C LEU A 88 -18.77 -1.75 2.15
N GLU A 89 -19.60 -2.62 1.58
CA GLU A 89 -19.12 -3.87 0.96
C GLU A 89 -18.29 -3.58 -0.29
N SER A 90 -18.67 -2.58 -1.10
CA SER A 90 -17.88 -2.16 -2.25
C SER A 90 -16.49 -1.70 -1.83
N ALA A 91 -16.38 -0.85 -0.80
CA ALA A 91 -15.11 -0.42 -0.24
C ALA A 91 -14.26 -1.61 0.26
N GLY A 92 -14.88 -2.52 1.03
CA GLY A 92 -14.20 -3.69 1.59
C GLY A 92 -13.70 -4.65 0.52
N LEU A 93 -14.53 -5.02 -0.44
CA LEU A 93 -14.18 -5.96 -1.52
C LEU A 93 -13.09 -5.39 -2.44
N MET A 94 -13.19 -4.10 -2.82
CA MET A 94 -12.13 -3.45 -3.59
C MET A 94 -10.80 -3.40 -2.82
N ALA A 95 -10.82 -3.14 -1.52
CA ALA A 95 -9.62 -3.12 -0.70
C ALA A 95 -8.94 -4.49 -0.60
N VAL A 96 -9.72 -5.58 -0.49
CA VAL A 96 -9.21 -6.96 -0.57
C VAL A 96 -8.56 -7.20 -1.94
N ALA A 97 -9.20 -6.77 -3.03
CA ALA A 97 -8.66 -6.91 -4.38
C ALA A 97 -7.35 -6.13 -4.55
N CYS A 98 -7.27 -4.87 -4.06
CA CYS A 98 -6.05 -4.06 -4.11
C CYS A 98 -4.85 -4.76 -3.46
N HIS A 99 -5.07 -5.50 -2.36
CA HIS A 99 -3.99 -6.14 -1.59
C HIS A 99 -3.74 -7.61 -1.95
N ALA A 100 -4.50 -8.16 -2.92
CA ALA A 100 -4.45 -9.59 -3.24
C ALA A 100 -3.11 -10.07 -3.81
N LEU A 101 -2.39 -9.22 -4.56
CA LEU A 101 -1.26 -9.61 -5.41
C LEU A 101 0.08 -8.97 -5.06
N GLU A 102 0.23 -8.36 -3.89
CA GLU A 102 1.48 -7.67 -3.47
C GLU A 102 1.97 -6.62 -4.50
N MET A 103 1.04 -6.02 -5.26
CA MET A 103 1.33 -4.99 -6.29
C MET A 103 1.13 -3.58 -5.78
N ASP A 104 0.44 -3.44 -4.67
CA ASP A 104 0.03 -2.20 -4.03
C ASP A 104 1.21 -1.40 -3.45
N ASP A 105 0.98 -0.11 -3.28
CA ASP A 105 1.93 0.85 -2.73
C ASP A 105 2.39 0.54 -1.30
N GLY A 106 3.16 1.43 -0.73
CA GLY A 106 3.44 1.40 0.70
C GLY A 106 4.33 2.55 1.16
N ASN A 107 4.42 2.68 2.47
CA ASN A 107 5.36 3.58 3.13
C ASN A 107 6.29 2.74 4.01
N ARG A 108 7.61 2.86 3.79
CA ARG A 108 8.62 2.04 4.48
C ARG A 108 8.74 2.40 5.95
N GLU A 109 8.78 3.68 6.27
CA GLU A 109 8.97 4.15 7.64
C GLU A 109 7.82 3.71 8.55
N GLY A 110 6.57 3.71 8.03
CA GLY A 110 5.39 3.23 8.75
C GLY A 110 5.13 1.73 8.59
N SER A 111 5.85 1.03 7.71
CA SER A 111 5.56 -0.36 7.34
C SER A 111 4.07 -0.59 7.03
N ILE A 112 3.49 0.30 6.21
CA ILE A 112 2.07 0.39 5.91
C ILE A 112 1.82 0.40 4.40
N HIS A 113 0.64 -0.08 3.98
CA HIS A 113 0.09 0.00 2.63
C HIS A 113 -1.13 0.95 2.61
N PRO A 114 -0.93 2.28 2.59
CA PRO A 114 -2.00 3.23 2.85
C PRO A 114 -3.06 3.26 1.75
N ALA A 115 -2.68 3.15 0.47
CA ALA A 115 -3.62 3.23 -0.63
C ALA A 115 -4.68 2.13 -0.59
N THR A 116 -4.33 0.92 -0.13
CA THR A 116 -5.27 -0.22 -0.08
C THR A 116 -6.44 0.00 0.87
N THR A 117 -6.29 0.86 1.86
CA THR A 117 -7.36 1.20 2.81
C THR A 117 -8.08 2.48 2.42
N VAL A 118 -7.34 3.48 1.95
CA VAL A 118 -7.83 4.83 1.67
C VAL A 118 -8.56 4.90 0.33
N VAL A 119 -7.91 4.49 -0.76
CA VAL A 119 -8.46 4.67 -2.12
C VAL A 119 -9.79 3.94 -2.31
N PRO A 120 -9.96 2.65 -1.94
CA PRO A 120 -11.24 1.95 -2.09
C PRO A 120 -12.37 2.57 -1.27
N ALA A 121 -12.09 3.02 -0.05
CA ALA A 121 -13.08 3.66 0.83
C ALA A 121 -13.59 4.97 0.23
N VAL A 122 -12.66 5.84 -0.19
CA VAL A 122 -13.00 7.14 -0.79
C VAL A 122 -13.65 6.98 -2.17
N LEU A 123 -13.22 5.99 -2.97
CA LEU A 123 -13.81 5.72 -4.28
C LEU A 123 -15.27 5.26 -4.17
N ALA A 124 -15.54 4.29 -3.29
CA ALA A 124 -16.90 3.80 -3.06
C ALA A 124 -17.82 4.93 -2.58
N LEU A 125 -17.35 5.74 -1.63
CA LEU A 125 -18.08 6.91 -1.16
C LEU A 125 -18.27 7.95 -2.26
N GLY A 126 -17.22 8.23 -3.03
CA GLY A 126 -17.24 9.19 -4.11
C GLY A 126 -18.25 8.84 -5.21
N TRP A 127 -18.38 7.57 -5.54
CA TRP A 127 -19.43 7.10 -6.46
C TRP A 127 -20.84 7.28 -5.90
N GLN A 128 -21.03 7.05 -4.60
CA GLN A 128 -22.33 7.25 -3.94
C GLN A 128 -22.68 8.74 -3.82
N GLN A 129 -21.68 9.62 -3.65
CA GLN A 129 -21.86 11.07 -3.47
C GLN A 129 -21.73 11.87 -4.77
N GLU A 130 -21.55 11.21 -5.90
CA GLU A 130 -21.33 11.85 -7.22
C GLU A 130 -20.17 12.87 -7.18
N ALA A 131 -19.10 12.54 -6.45
CA ALA A 131 -17.96 13.42 -6.25
C ALA A 131 -17.16 13.62 -7.54
N ASP A 132 -16.47 14.77 -7.64
CA ASP A 132 -15.48 14.99 -8.67
C ASP A 132 -14.10 14.41 -8.32
N TYR A 133 -13.28 14.21 -9.35
CA TYR A 133 -11.97 13.58 -9.21
C TYR A 133 -10.98 14.40 -8.37
N LEU A 134 -11.01 15.73 -8.45
CA LEU A 134 -10.09 16.54 -7.65
C LEU A 134 -10.43 16.48 -6.17
N ALA A 135 -11.72 16.52 -5.81
CA ALA A 135 -12.17 16.32 -4.43
C ALA A 135 -11.75 14.93 -3.92
N PHE A 136 -11.87 13.90 -4.76
CA PHE A 136 -11.40 12.55 -4.46
C PHE A 136 -9.88 12.53 -4.22
N LEU A 137 -9.05 13.14 -5.08
CA LEU A 137 -7.60 13.20 -4.90
C LEU A 137 -7.20 13.93 -3.61
N CYS A 138 -7.86 15.04 -3.27
CA CYS A 138 -7.62 15.75 -2.01
C CYS A 138 -7.93 14.88 -0.79
N ALA A 139 -9.04 14.13 -0.82
CA ALA A 139 -9.40 13.19 0.23
C ALA A 139 -8.39 12.05 0.37
N VAL A 140 -7.86 11.53 -0.75
CA VAL A 140 -6.78 10.52 -0.73
C VAL A 140 -5.54 11.08 -0.06
N VAL A 141 -5.13 12.31 -0.37
CA VAL A 141 -3.99 12.99 0.31
C VAL A 141 -4.22 13.08 1.82
N ALA A 142 -5.44 13.47 2.26
CA ALA A 142 -5.78 13.53 3.68
C ALA A 142 -5.62 12.16 4.37
N GLY A 143 -6.16 11.10 3.76
CA GLY A 143 -6.07 9.76 4.30
C GLY A 143 -4.66 9.22 4.40
N PHE A 144 -3.83 9.49 3.39
CA PHE A 144 -2.41 9.11 3.42
C PHE A 144 -1.67 9.80 4.56
N GLU A 145 -1.85 11.11 4.73
CA GLU A 145 -1.16 11.85 5.79
C GLU A 145 -1.51 11.30 7.18
N VAL A 146 -2.80 11.05 7.44
CA VAL A 146 -3.25 10.51 8.72
C VAL A 146 -2.74 9.08 8.93
N ALA A 147 -2.93 8.19 7.95
CA ALA A 147 -2.53 6.78 8.07
C ALA A 147 -1.02 6.63 8.27
N VAL A 148 -0.23 7.33 7.46
CA VAL A 148 1.24 7.23 7.48
C VAL A 148 1.80 7.88 8.74
N SER A 149 1.31 9.05 9.18
CA SER A 149 1.78 9.70 10.42
C SER A 149 1.58 8.81 11.65
N ILE A 150 0.44 8.12 11.73
CA ILE A 150 0.19 7.15 12.80
C ILE A 150 1.13 5.94 12.67
N ALA A 151 1.25 5.38 11.46
CA ALA A 151 2.04 4.18 11.22
C ALA A 151 3.53 4.39 11.49
N GLU A 152 4.11 5.51 11.05
CA GLU A 152 5.52 5.88 11.29
C GLU A 152 5.83 6.05 12.77
N THR A 153 4.84 6.49 13.55
CA THR A 153 4.98 6.58 15.01
C THR A 153 4.87 5.19 15.66
N LEU A 154 3.98 4.34 15.16
CA LEU A 154 3.79 2.99 15.69
C LEU A 154 4.91 2.01 15.34
N HIS A 155 5.57 2.19 14.18
CA HIS A 155 6.63 1.28 13.74
C HIS A 155 7.97 1.63 14.42
N PRO A 156 8.72 0.63 14.95
CA PRO A 156 8.46 -0.81 14.90
C PRO A 156 7.64 -1.38 16.09
N HIS A 157 7.22 -0.55 17.03
CA HIS A 157 6.62 -0.98 18.32
C HIS A 157 5.38 -1.86 18.13
N ALA A 158 4.46 -1.47 17.24
CA ALA A 158 3.26 -2.27 16.97
C ALA A 158 3.62 -3.62 16.34
N SER A 159 4.56 -3.66 15.40
CA SER A 159 5.03 -4.89 14.75
C SER A 159 5.68 -5.86 15.75
N GLN A 160 6.48 -5.35 16.70
CA GLN A 160 7.10 -6.15 17.77
C GLN A 160 6.05 -6.75 18.72
N ARG A 161 4.88 -6.13 18.83
CA ARG A 161 3.74 -6.63 19.60
C ARG A 161 2.81 -7.52 18.79
N GLY A 162 3.12 -7.79 17.53
CA GLY A 162 2.37 -8.66 16.64
C GLY A 162 1.24 -8.00 15.86
N PHE A 163 1.19 -6.65 15.80
CA PHE A 163 0.16 -5.92 15.05
C PHE A 163 0.66 -5.42 13.72
N GLN A 164 -0.14 -5.60 12.66
CA GLN A 164 0.12 -5.05 11.34
C GLN A 164 -0.35 -3.59 11.28
N THR A 165 0.54 -2.67 10.92
CA THR A 165 0.26 -1.24 10.87
C THR A 165 -0.79 -0.86 9.82
N THR A 166 -0.88 -1.60 8.70
CA THR A 166 -1.85 -1.34 7.63
C THR A 166 -3.29 -1.26 8.13
N PRO A 167 -3.88 -2.27 8.79
CA PRO A 167 -5.25 -2.14 9.29
C PRO A 167 -5.35 -1.27 10.55
N VAL A 168 -4.29 -1.20 11.38
CA VAL A 168 -4.32 -0.40 12.62
C VAL A 168 -4.39 1.09 12.34
N ALA A 169 -3.52 1.61 11.47
CA ALA A 169 -3.48 3.03 11.12
C ALA A 169 -4.38 3.35 9.92
N GLY A 170 -4.49 2.41 8.97
CA GLY A 170 -5.24 2.60 7.74
C GLY A 170 -6.74 2.80 7.94
N VAL A 171 -7.35 2.21 8.98
CA VAL A 171 -8.76 2.44 9.30
C VAL A 171 -9.01 3.89 9.69
N VAL A 172 -8.08 4.52 10.43
CA VAL A 172 -8.16 5.93 10.83
C VAL A 172 -7.92 6.83 9.61
N GLY A 173 -6.95 6.47 8.75
CA GLY A 173 -6.71 7.18 7.48
C GLY A 173 -7.91 7.12 6.53
N ALA A 174 -8.56 5.97 6.39
CA ALA A 174 -9.76 5.83 5.58
C ALA A 174 -10.92 6.67 6.13
N ALA A 175 -11.08 6.73 7.46
CA ALA A 175 -12.09 7.57 8.09
C ALA A 175 -11.84 9.06 7.85
N ALA A 176 -10.60 9.52 8.04
CA ALA A 176 -10.21 10.91 7.78
C ALA A 176 -10.44 11.29 6.31
N ALA A 177 -10.05 10.43 5.38
CA ALA A 177 -10.25 10.64 3.94
C ALA A 177 -11.74 10.74 3.57
N CYS A 178 -12.55 9.79 4.03
CA CYS A 178 -14.00 9.79 3.78
C CYS A 178 -14.68 11.01 4.43
N ALA A 179 -14.29 11.37 5.66
CA ALA A 179 -14.82 12.55 6.35
C ALA A 179 -14.45 13.86 5.64
N THR A 180 -13.24 13.94 5.06
CA THR A 180 -12.79 15.06 4.21
C THR A 180 -13.65 15.17 2.95
N LEU A 181 -13.89 14.04 2.24
CA LEU A 181 -14.74 14.03 1.05
C LEU A 181 -16.19 14.43 1.38
N LEU A 182 -16.70 14.02 2.55
CA LEU A 182 -18.04 14.41 3.05
C LEU A 182 -18.13 15.89 3.45
N GLY A 183 -17.02 16.63 3.43
CA GLY A 183 -16.99 18.04 3.79
C GLY A 183 -17.17 18.33 5.29
N LEU A 184 -16.79 17.38 6.16
CA LEU A 184 -16.83 17.60 7.60
C LEU A 184 -15.77 18.64 8.00
N ASP A 185 -16.06 19.38 9.06
CA ASP A 185 -15.08 20.25 9.70
C ASP A 185 -14.07 19.46 10.55
N GLY A 186 -13.06 20.12 11.10
CA GLY A 186 -12.04 19.46 11.90
C GLY A 186 -12.61 18.69 13.11
N ALA A 187 -13.71 19.14 13.71
CA ALA A 187 -14.35 18.44 14.82
C ALA A 187 -15.03 17.14 14.33
N GLY A 188 -15.69 17.20 13.19
CA GLY A 188 -16.32 16.05 12.55
C GLY A 188 -15.29 15.01 12.08
N ILE A 189 -14.17 15.47 11.50
CA ILE A 189 -13.06 14.57 11.09
C ILE A 189 -12.41 13.94 12.32
N GLU A 190 -12.11 14.70 13.38
CA GLU A 190 -11.59 14.16 14.65
C GLU A 190 -12.53 13.07 15.21
N SER A 191 -13.84 13.34 15.18
CA SER A 191 -14.85 12.37 15.63
C SER A 191 -14.83 11.10 14.78
N ALA A 192 -14.74 11.20 13.44
CA ALA A 192 -14.63 10.06 12.55
C ALA A 192 -13.36 9.23 12.83
N MET A 193 -12.21 9.90 13.03
CA MET A 193 -10.94 9.24 13.41
C MET A 193 -11.09 8.52 14.77
N GLY A 194 -11.76 9.16 15.74
CA GLY A 194 -12.02 8.58 17.06
C GLY A 194 -12.87 7.33 17.02
N LEU A 195 -13.92 7.32 16.20
CA LEU A 195 -14.76 6.14 15.97
C LEU A 195 -13.99 5.02 15.28
N ALA A 196 -13.23 5.36 14.24
CA ALA A 196 -12.45 4.40 13.46
C ALA A 196 -11.36 3.72 14.30
N ALA A 197 -10.70 4.45 15.20
CA ALA A 197 -9.66 3.90 16.05
C ALA A 197 -10.14 2.73 16.92
N SER A 198 -11.43 2.69 17.27
CA SER A 198 -12.03 1.58 18.00
C SER A 198 -12.22 0.30 17.17
N ALA A 199 -12.11 0.40 15.85
CA ALA A 199 -12.13 -0.72 14.91
C ALA A 199 -10.73 -1.13 14.42
N SER A 200 -9.65 -0.54 14.99
CA SER A 200 -8.28 -0.89 14.66
C SER A 200 -7.94 -2.33 15.07
N GLY A 201 -7.18 -3.03 14.24
CA GLY A 201 -6.74 -4.39 14.53
C GLY A 201 -5.98 -5.00 13.37
N GLY A 202 -5.64 -6.28 13.50
CA GLY A 202 -4.91 -7.05 12.49
C GLY A 202 -3.58 -7.59 13.01
N LEU A 203 -3.38 -8.89 12.89
CA LEU A 203 -2.26 -9.59 13.49
C LEU A 203 -1.26 -10.08 12.44
N PHE A 204 0.03 -10.05 12.78
CA PHE A 204 1.10 -10.68 12.00
C PHE A 204 1.19 -12.21 12.17
N ALA A 205 0.26 -12.82 12.91
CA ALA A 205 0.27 -14.28 13.17
C ALA A 205 0.33 -15.13 11.89
N TYR A 206 -0.13 -14.62 10.76
CA TYR A 206 -0.04 -15.28 9.47
C TYR A 206 1.41 -15.54 8.99
N LEU A 207 2.39 -14.76 9.45
CA LEU A 207 3.80 -14.99 9.09
C LEU A 207 4.34 -16.31 9.69
N ALA A 208 3.83 -16.72 10.86
CA ALA A 208 4.23 -17.95 11.52
C ALA A 208 3.25 -19.10 11.23
N GLY A 209 1.95 -18.81 11.25
CA GLY A 209 0.88 -19.81 11.13
C GLY A 209 0.36 -20.04 9.71
N GLY A 210 0.82 -19.26 8.73
CA GLY A 210 0.29 -19.31 7.36
C GLY A 210 -1.12 -18.72 7.24
N GLY A 211 -1.76 -18.99 6.11
CA GLY A 211 -3.08 -18.47 5.78
C GLY A 211 -3.03 -17.14 5.02
N ASN A 212 -4.19 -16.70 4.58
CA ASN A 212 -4.35 -15.56 3.67
C ASN A 212 -5.06 -14.34 4.31
N VAL A 213 -5.23 -14.34 5.65
CA VAL A 213 -5.92 -13.26 6.37
C VAL A 213 -5.32 -11.88 6.13
N LYS A 214 -4.01 -11.79 5.84
CA LYS A 214 -3.34 -10.55 5.46
C LYS A 214 -4.12 -9.79 4.38
N LYS A 215 -4.64 -10.51 3.37
CA LYS A 215 -5.34 -9.92 2.22
C LYS A 215 -6.68 -9.27 2.59
N PHE A 216 -7.28 -9.67 3.72
CA PHE A 216 -8.54 -9.12 4.24
C PHE A 216 -8.36 -7.91 5.16
N HIS A 217 -7.16 -7.68 5.71
CA HIS A 217 -6.91 -6.58 6.64
C HIS A 217 -7.27 -5.20 6.07
N PRO A 218 -6.88 -4.85 4.82
CA PRO A 218 -7.30 -3.57 4.24
C PRO A 218 -8.81 -3.49 4.00
N GLY A 219 -9.46 -4.62 3.67
CA GLY A 219 -10.91 -4.68 3.48
C GLY A 219 -11.68 -4.30 4.75
N HIS A 220 -11.26 -4.84 5.90
CA HIS A 220 -11.82 -4.44 7.20
C HIS A 220 -11.57 -2.95 7.47
N ALA A 221 -10.34 -2.48 7.26
CA ALA A 221 -9.97 -1.08 7.52
C ALA A 221 -10.75 -0.09 6.63
N ALA A 222 -10.85 -0.35 5.33
CA ALA A 222 -11.58 0.51 4.40
C ALA A 222 -13.07 0.59 4.76
N ARG A 223 -13.72 -0.56 5.02
CA ARG A 223 -15.12 -0.65 5.39
C ARG A 223 -15.42 0.07 6.71
N GLU A 224 -14.65 -0.21 7.76
CA GLU A 224 -14.90 0.38 9.09
C GLU A 224 -14.51 1.85 9.16
N GLY A 225 -13.46 2.28 8.43
CA GLY A 225 -13.12 3.69 8.31
C GLY A 225 -14.21 4.50 7.61
N LEU A 226 -14.73 4.00 6.49
CA LEU A 226 -15.88 4.61 5.82
C LEU A 226 -17.13 4.65 6.71
N ARG A 227 -17.43 3.55 7.43
CA ARG A 227 -18.54 3.49 8.39
C ARG A 227 -18.40 4.56 9.47
N ALA A 228 -17.21 4.72 10.04
CA ALA A 228 -16.93 5.72 11.06
C ALA A 228 -17.18 7.16 10.55
N ALA A 229 -16.77 7.47 9.32
CA ALA A 229 -17.04 8.77 8.71
C ALA A 229 -18.54 9.02 8.50
N LEU A 230 -19.29 8.00 8.06
CA LEU A 230 -20.74 8.09 7.91
C LEU A 230 -21.46 8.27 9.27
N MET A 231 -21.00 7.55 10.30
CA MET A 231 -21.54 7.69 11.66
C MET A 231 -21.33 9.11 12.21
N ALA A 232 -20.13 9.67 12.04
CA ALA A 232 -19.81 11.03 12.44
C ALA A 232 -20.68 12.05 11.67
N ARG A 233 -20.83 11.89 10.34
CA ARG A 233 -21.67 12.74 9.47
C ARG A 233 -23.12 12.75 9.91
N GLN A 234 -23.67 11.61 10.27
CA GLN A 234 -25.07 11.46 10.65
C GLN A 234 -25.34 11.78 12.13
N GLY A 235 -24.30 12.05 12.93
CA GLY A 235 -24.44 12.26 14.37
C GLY A 235 -24.90 11.02 15.14
N VAL A 236 -24.72 9.81 14.58
CA VAL A 236 -25.11 8.53 15.23
C VAL A 236 -24.27 8.29 16.48
N ALA A 237 -22.97 8.61 16.39
CA ALA A 237 -22.03 8.52 17.51
C ALA A 237 -20.94 9.57 17.38
N GLN A 238 -20.28 9.86 18.51
CA GLN A 238 -19.13 10.74 18.56
C GLN A 238 -17.89 9.95 18.99
N GLY A 239 -16.79 10.13 18.28
CA GLY A 239 -15.50 9.58 18.66
C GLY A 239 -14.84 10.37 19.78
N PRO A 240 -13.97 9.74 20.58
CA PRO A 240 -13.20 10.43 21.60
C PRO A 240 -12.22 11.43 20.98
N ARG A 241 -12.04 12.57 21.62
CA ARG A 241 -11.03 13.57 21.25
C ARG A 241 -9.62 13.06 21.58
N GLY A 242 -8.64 13.44 20.77
CA GLY A 242 -7.24 13.07 21.01
C GLY A 242 -7.04 11.56 21.01
N VAL A 243 -7.77 10.83 20.16
CA VAL A 243 -7.76 9.35 20.14
C VAL A 243 -6.40 8.76 19.80
N ILE A 244 -5.56 9.47 19.06
CA ILE A 244 -4.24 8.97 18.66
C ILE A 244 -3.31 9.01 19.87
N GLU A 245 -3.09 10.20 20.47
CA GLU A 245 -2.10 10.46 21.52
C GLU A 245 -2.63 10.30 22.95
N GLY A 246 -3.95 10.26 23.13
CA GLY A 246 -4.59 10.33 24.42
C GLY A 246 -4.34 9.09 25.29
N ARG A 247 -4.66 9.20 26.59
CA ARG A 247 -4.65 8.09 27.53
C ARG A 247 -5.58 6.96 27.01
N ALA A 248 -5.07 5.73 26.96
CA ALA A 248 -5.74 4.59 26.35
C ALA A 248 -6.05 4.80 24.86
N GLY A 249 -5.38 5.75 24.23
CA GLY A 249 -5.46 6.03 22.79
C GLY A 249 -4.69 5.00 21.97
N LEU A 250 -4.75 5.17 20.64
CA LEU A 250 -4.25 4.21 19.66
C LEU A 250 -2.74 3.95 19.83
N LEU A 251 -1.93 5.01 19.98
CA LEU A 251 -0.48 4.86 20.12
C LEU A 251 -0.09 4.11 21.41
N GLN A 252 -0.78 4.36 22.51
CA GLN A 252 -0.55 3.65 23.76
C GLN A 252 -0.99 2.19 23.66
N ALA A 253 -2.17 1.92 23.10
CA ALA A 253 -2.72 0.57 23.01
C ALA A 253 -1.87 -0.35 22.13
N PHE A 254 -1.52 0.09 20.91
CA PHE A 254 -0.81 -0.73 19.94
C PHE A 254 0.71 -0.62 20.02
N GLY A 255 1.25 0.53 20.42
CA GLY A 255 2.69 0.78 20.48
C GLY A 255 3.29 0.87 21.88
N GLY A 256 2.48 1.04 22.92
CA GLY A 256 2.98 1.38 24.27
C GLY A 256 3.54 2.82 24.35
N ILE A 257 3.21 3.67 23.38
CA ILE A 257 3.73 5.04 23.24
C ILE A 257 2.79 5.98 24.01
N THR A 258 3.33 6.70 24.97
CA THR A 258 2.56 7.57 25.89
C THR A 258 2.71 9.06 25.61
N GLN A 259 3.65 9.44 24.71
CA GLN A 259 3.89 10.82 24.32
C GLN A 259 3.99 10.93 22.80
N TRP A 260 3.20 11.80 22.22
CA TRP A 260 3.23 12.14 20.81
C TRP A 260 2.73 13.58 20.64
N ASP A 261 3.54 14.40 20.04
CA ASP A 261 3.25 15.81 19.81
C ASP A 261 2.86 16.12 18.36
N GLY A 262 2.87 15.10 17.49
CA GLY A 262 2.61 15.26 16.05
C GLY A 262 3.70 16.04 15.31
N SER A 263 4.86 16.30 15.93
CA SER A 263 5.93 17.11 15.33
C SER A 263 6.46 16.49 14.04
N ARG A 264 6.66 15.17 14.01
CA ARG A 264 7.13 14.47 12.81
C ARG A 264 6.26 14.71 11.58
N ALA A 265 4.94 14.72 11.73
CA ALA A 265 4.02 15.03 10.63
C ALA A 265 4.14 16.50 10.19
N ARG A 266 4.38 17.42 11.14
CA ARG A 266 4.46 18.86 10.89
C ARG A 266 5.78 19.33 10.28
N GLU A 267 6.89 18.70 10.63
CA GLU A 267 8.26 19.12 10.25
C GLU A 267 8.71 18.57 8.91
N ARG A 268 7.96 17.66 8.31
CA ARG A 268 8.36 17.03 7.04
C ARG A 268 8.23 17.98 5.86
N ALA A 269 9.23 17.96 5.00
CA ALA A 269 9.29 18.80 3.81
C ALA A 269 8.26 18.39 2.72
N ALA A 270 7.77 17.15 2.75
CA ALA A 270 6.85 16.61 1.77
C ALA A 270 5.72 15.82 2.46
N PRO A 271 4.48 15.85 1.91
CA PRO A 271 3.37 15.07 2.42
C PRO A 271 3.61 13.57 2.29
N ALA A 272 2.90 12.78 3.12
CA ALA A 272 3.08 11.33 3.21
C ALA A 272 2.96 10.61 1.87
N ILE A 273 2.05 11.03 1.00
CA ILE A 273 1.85 10.43 -0.31
C ILE A 273 3.08 10.56 -1.21
N ALA A 274 3.79 11.69 -1.17
CA ALA A 274 5.02 11.91 -1.93
C ALA A 274 6.24 11.17 -1.35
N ARG A 275 6.14 10.62 -0.12
CA ARG A 275 7.16 9.81 0.55
C ARG A 275 6.86 8.32 0.49
N SER A 276 5.72 7.94 -0.06
CA SER A 276 5.29 6.56 -0.24
C SER A 276 5.84 6.01 -1.55
N TYR A 277 6.10 4.70 -1.59
CA TYR A 277 6.64 4.04 -2.77
C TYR A 277 5.56 3.38 -3.62
N LEU A 278 5.81 3.26 -4.91
CA LEU A 278 5.08 2.39 -5.84
C LEU A 278 5.89 1.13 -6.13
N LYS A 279 5.24 -0.03 -6.19
CA LYS A 279 5.93 -1.32 -6.46
C LYS A 279 6.05 -1.58 -7.96
N PRO A 280 7.26 -1.68 -8.52
CA PRO A 280 7.46 -2.16 -9.89
C PRO A 280 7.27 -3.68 -10.01
N TYR A 281 7.46 -4.45 -8.93
CA TYR A 281 7.41 -5.90 -8.92
C TYR A 281 6.28 -6.41 -8.01
N PRO A 282 5.54 -7.47 -8.41
CA PRO A 282 4.39 -8.01 -7.64
C PRO A 282 4.87 -8.95 -6.52
N CYS A 283 5.67 -8.43 -5.59
CA CYS A 283 6.23 -9.20 -4.46
C CYS A 283 6.51 -8.31 -3.24
N CYS A 284 6.99 -8.92 -2.17
CA CYS A 284 7.34 -8.21 -0.93
C CYS A 284 8.39 -7.12 -1.18
N ARG A 285 8.14 -5.90 -0.68
CA ARG A 285 9.02 -4.74 -0.87
C ARG A 285 10.45 -4.96 -0.35
N HIS A 286 10.63 -5.77 0.69
CA HIS A 286 11.94 -6.11 1.22
C HIS A 286 12.87 -6.81 0.21
N ILE A 287 12.30 -7.43 -0.85
CA ILE A 287 13.07 -8.16 -1.88
C ILE A 287 13.47 -7.25 -3.05
N HIS A 288 12.76 -6.14 -3.26
CA HIS A 288 12.96 -5.27 -4.43
C HIS A 288 14.40 -4.78 -4.63
N PRO A 289 15.16 -4.34 -3.59
CA PRO A 289 16.54 -3.90 -3.80
C PRO A 289 17.44 -5.02 -4.34
N ALA A 290 17.18 -6.26 -3.93
CA ALA A 290 17.91 -7.41 -4.44
C ALA A 290 17.51 -7.74 -5.90
N ILE A 291 16.25 -7.56 -6.29
CA ILE A 291 15.82 -7.66 -7.71
C ILE A 291 16.56 -6.62 -8.54
N ASP A 292 16.55 -5.35 -8.11
CA ASP A 292 17.22 -4.27 -8.83
C ASP A 292 18.74 -4.55 -8.99
N ALA A 293 19.37 -5.14 -7.97
CA ALA A 293 20.76 -5.54 -8.04
C ALA A 293 20.99 -6.62 -9.11
N VAL A 294 20.14 -7.65 -9.21
CA VAL A 294 20.20 -8.66 -10.26
C VAL A 294 20.02 -8.03 -11.64
N MET A 295 19.03 -7.12 -11.80
CA MET A 295 18.79 -6.43 -13.07
C MET A 295 20.02 -5.59 -13.49
N ALA A 296 20.66 -4.90 -12.55
CA ALA A 296 21.88 -4.15 -12.81
C ALA A 296 23.05 -5.09 -13.22
N LEU A 297 23.20 -6.24 -12.57
CA LEU A 297 24.20 -7.24 -12.95
C LEU A 297 23.95 -7.80 -14.34
N LYS A 298 22.69 -8.06 -14.72
CA LYS A 298 22.31 -8.50 -16.08
C LYS A 298 22.63 -7.45 -17.15
N ALA A 299 22.44 -6.18 -16.84
CA ALA A 299 22.73 -5.10 -17.77
C ALA A 299 24.23 -4.85 -17.98
N ARG A 300 25.05 -5.19 -16.97
CA ARG A 300 26.49 -4.86 -16.94
C ARG A 300 27.41 -6.01 -17.40
N ALA A 301 27.01 -7.25 -17.22
CA ALA A 301 27.85 -8.43 -17.46
C ALA A 301 27.10 -9.50 -18.24
N ALA A 302 27.81 -10.15 -19.16
CA ALA A 302 27.27 -11.28 -19.92
C ALA A 302 27.35 -12.56 -19.07
N TRP A 303 26.20 -13.04 -18.57
CA TRP A 303 26.03 -14.31 -17.89
C TRP A 303 24.63 -14.86 -18.12
N GLN A 304 24.48 -16.16 -18.01
CA GLN A 304 23.20 -16.86 -18.07
C GLN A 304 22.87 -17.48 -16.72
N ALA A 305 21.61 -17.75 -16.45
CA ALA A 305 21.20 -18.39 -15.19
C ALA A 305 21.92 -19.73 -14.95
N ALA A 306 22.22 -20.48 -16.02
CA ALA A 306 22.98 -21.74 -15.96
C ALA A 306 24.42 -21.58 -15.47
N ASP A 307 25.01 -20.39 -15.62
CA ASP A 307 26.37 -20.10 -15.15
C ASP A 307 26.40 -19.82 -13.64
N VAL A 308 25.25 -19.55 -13.01
CA VAL A 308 25.18 -19.21 -11.59
C VAL A 308 25.27 -20.47 -10.73
N ALA A 309 26.24 -20.50 -9.82
CA ALA A 309 26.41 -21.57 -8.84
C ALA A 309 25.73 -21.24 -7.50
N ALA A 310 25.70 -19.95 -7.11
CA ALA A 310 25.03 -19.49 -5.89
C ALA A 310 24.64 -18.02 -6.00
N ILE A 311 23.58 -17.63 -5.26
CA ILE A 311 23.10 -16.25 -5.10
C ILE A 311 23.20 -15.92 -3.61
N GLU A 312 24.06 -14.97 -3.28
CA GLU A 312 24.26 -14.49 -1.91
C GLU A 312 23.61 -13.10 -1.79
N VAL A 313 22.67 -12.95 -0.85
CA VAL A 313 21.97 -11.68 -0.59
C VAL A 313 22.31 -11.21 0.81
N GLU A 314 22.82 -9.99 0.92
CA GLU A 314 22.98 -9.27 2.19
C GLU A 314 21.87 -8.23 2.31
N THR A 315 21.19 -8.17 3.46
CA THR A 315 20.07 -7.26 3.71
C THR A 315 19.94 -6.96 5.21
N TYR A 316 18.88 -6.28 5.60
CA TYR A 316 18.60 -5.85 6.98
C TYR A 316 17.65 -6.83 7.72
N GLY A 317 17.64 -6.75 9.06
CA GLY A 317 16.92 -7.70 9.93
C GLY A 317 15.43 -7.80 9.68
N ALA A 318 14.74 -6.70 9.35
CA ALA A 318 13.30 -6.73 9.05
C ALA A 318 12.94 -7.55 7.79
N ALA A 319 13.90 -7.82 6.89
CA ALA A 319 13.72 -8.66 5.71
C ALA A 319 13.93 -10.16 6.00
N MET A 320 14.56 -10.53 7.12
CA MET A 320 14.93 -11.91 7.44
C MET A 320 13.78 -12.91 7.55
N PRO A 321 12.56 -12.54 7.98
CA PRO A 321 11.41 -13.44 7.93
C PRO A 321 11.12 -14.03 6.54
N HIS A 322 11.59 -13.38 5.48
CA HIS A 322 11.41 -13.78 4.07
C HIS A 322 12.58 -14.61 3.51
N ALA A 323 13.66 -14.75 4.27
CA ALA A 323 14.93 -15.31 3.81
C ALA A 323 14.87 -16.81 3.42
N ARG A 324 13.93 -17.57 4.00
CA ARG A 324 13.83 -19.02 3.85
C ARG A 324 12.40 -19.51 3.62
N LEU A 325 11.51 -18.64 3.17
CA LEU A 325 10.13 -19.04 2.87
C LEU A 325 10.11 -20.01 1.67
N PRO A 326 9.24 -21.02 1.70
CA PRO A 326 8.98 -21.87 0.54
C PRO A 326 8.26 -21.05 -0.57
N TRP A 327 7.86 -21.73 -1.65
CA TRP A 327 7.17 -21.10 -2.79
C TRP A 327 6.07 -21.99 -3.39
N ASP A 328 5.50 -22.83 -2.57
CA ASP A 328 4.45 -23.79 -2.94
C ASP A 328 3.10 -23.11 -3.25
N THR A 329 2.81 -21.96 -2.64
CA THR A 329 1.63 -21.15 -2.97
C THR A 329 2.01 -19.79 -3.54
N LEU A 330 1.05 -19.13 -4.22
CA LEU A 330 1.22 -17.78 -4.77
C LEU A 330 1.65 -16.79 -3.67
N GLU A 331 0.92 -16.81 -2.56
CA GLU A 331 1.09 -15.85 -1.48
C GLU A 331 2.46 -15.96 -0.81
N VAL A 332 2.96 -17.20 -0.64
CA VAL A 332 4.27 -17.44 -0.02
C VAL A 332 5.39 -17.17 -1.01
N ALA A 333 5.23 -17.56 -2.28
CA ALA A 333 6.21 -17.29 -3.32
C ALA A 333 6.49 -15.80 -3.51
N GLN A 334 5.44 -14.95 -3.42
CA GLN A 334 5.59 -13.48 -3.48
C GLN A 334 6.35 -12.89 -2.28
N LEU A 335 6.52 -13.66 -1.21
CA LEU A 335 7.26 -13.26 0.00
C LEU A 335 8.64 -13.94 0.09
N SER A 336 8.98 -14.85 -0.81
CA SER A 336 10.17 -15.72 -0.74
C SER A 336 11.38 -15.13 -1.45
N PHE A 337 12.44 -14.77 -0.73
CA PHE A 337 13.72 -14.41 -1.37
C PHE A 337 14.23 -15.52 -2.30
N PRO A 338 14.29 -16.81 -1.91
CA PRO A 338 14.76 -17.86 -2.78
C PRO A 338 14.07 -17.89 -4.14
N TRP A 339 12.73 -17.85 -4.13
CA TRP A 339 11.95 -17.88 -5.35
C TRP A 339 12.18 -16.65 -6.22
N VAL A 340 12.02 -15.45 -5.64
CA VAL A 340 12.06 -14.19 -6.38
C VAL A 340 13.45 -13.95 -6.98
N MET A 341 14.52 -14.28 -6.25
CA MET A 341 15.89 -14.13 -6.75
C MET A 341 16.19 -15.07 -7.91
N ALA A 342 15.75 -16.34 -7.81
CA ALA A 342 15.90 -17.30 -8.90
C ALA A 342 15.11 -16.87 -10.14
N LEU A 343 13.85 -16.43 -9.95
CA LEU A 343 13.00 -15.92 -11.03
C LEU A 343 13.67 -14.72 -11.74
N ALA A 344 14.18 -13.76 -10.99
CA ALA A 344 14.90 -12.60 -11.53
C ALA A 344 16.14 -13.00 -12.36
N CYS A 345 16.88 -14.00 -11.88
CA CYS A 345 18.06 -14.51 -12.60
C CYS A 345 17.69 -15.28 -13.87
N VAL A 346 16.65 -16.12 -13.84
CA VAL A 346 16.28 -16.98 -14.98
C VAL A 346 15.54 -16.17 -16.05
N ASP A 347 14.44 -15.51 -15.68
CA ASP A 347 13.57 -14.84 -16.65
C ASP A 347 14.05 -13.41 -16.99
N GLY A 348 14.88 -12.79 -16.15
CA GLY A 348 15.32 -11.40 -16.35
C GLY A 348 14.26 -10.37 -16.04
N GLU A 349 13.14 -10.81 -15.47
CA GLU A 349 12.03 -9.96 -15.02
C GLU A 349 11.28 -10.63 -13.87
N VAL A 350 10.52 -9.86 -13.11
CA VAL A 350 9.66 -10.33 -12.03
C VAL A 350 8.25 -9.83 -12.28
N THR A 351 7.44 -10.65 -12.94
CA THR A 351 6.04 -10.34 -13.29
C THR A 351 5.06 -11.29 -12.58
N LEU A 352 3.76 -11.00 -12.65
CA LEU A 352 2.72 -11.89 -12.09
C LEU A 352 2.77 -13.31 -12.68
N ALA A 353 3.12 -13.44 -13.95
CA ALA A 353 3.25 -14.73 -14.62
C ALA A 353 4.27 -15.64 -13.94
N GLY A 354 5.37 -15.08 -13.42
CA GLY A 354 6.42 -15.81 -12.69
C GLY A 354 5.97 -16.38 -11.34
N PHE A 355 4.79 -16.03 -10.86
CA PHE A 355 4.19 -16.58 -9.64
C PHE A 355 3.05 -17.57 -9.92
N SER A 356 2.76 -17.89 -11.18
CA SER A 356 1.77 -18.90 -11.55
C SER A 356 2.17 -20.28 -11.05
N GLU A 357 1.22 -21.20 -10.92
CA GLU A 357 1.50 -22.61 -10.57
C GLU A 357 2.48 -23.26 -11.56
N ALA A 358 2.27 -23.00 -12.86
CA ALA A 358 3.17 -23.49 -13.90
C ALA A 358 4.60 -22.95 -13.74
N ALA A 359 4.76 -21.67 -13.39
CA ALA A 359 6.09 -21.11 -13.14
C ALA A 359 6.74 -21.73 -11.90
N ARG A 360 6.00 -21.89 -10.78
CA ARG A 360 6.52 -22.44 -9.52
C ARG A 360 6.94 -23.90 -9.61
N THR A 361 6.51 -24.63 -10.63
CA THR A 361 6.93 -26.02 -10.89
C THR A 361 8.10 -26.13 -11.88
N ARG A 362 8.63 -25.03 -12.41
CA ARG A 362 9.75 -25.02 -13.35
C ARG A 362 11.05 -25.53 -12.69
N PRO A 363 11.71 -26.58 -13.28
CA PRO A 363 12.91 -27.19 -12.68
C PRO A 363 14.12 -26.25 -12.63
N ASP A 364 14.29 -25.38 -13.63
CA ASP A 364 15.39 -24.42 -13.74
C ASP A 364 15.35 -23.38 -12.62
N ILE A 365 14.18 -22.80 -12.35
CA ILE A 365 13.99 -21.82 -11.26
C ILE A 365 14.14 -22.52 -9.91
N ASN A 366 13.51 -23.69 -9.72
CA ASN A 366 13.59 -24.44 -8.47
C ASN A 366 15.03 -24.83 -8.10
N ALA A 367 15.83 -25.27 -9.09
CA ALA A 367 17.24 -25.61 -8.85
C ALA A 367 18.05 -24.39 -8.40
N LEU A 368 17.81 -23.21 -9.00
CA LEU A 368 18.52 -22.00 -8.64
C LEU A 368 18.03 -21.42 -7.31
N ALA A 369 16.73 -21.50 -7.00
CA ALA A 369 16.16 -21.08 -5.74
C ALA A 369 16.79 -21.80 -4.53
N ALA A 370 17.12 -23.09 -4.69
CA ALA A 370 17.82 -23.86 -3.67
C ALA A 370 19.27 -23.37 -3.42
N CYS A 371 19.85 -22.56 -4.32
CA CYS A 371 21.19 -22.00 -4.21
C CYS A 371 21.21 -20.56 -3.68
N VAL A 372 20.07 -20.04 -3.23
CA VAL A 372 19.96 -18.68 -2.67
C VAL A 372 20.24 -18.72 -1.17
N SER A 373 21.09 -17.82 -0.71
CA SER A 373 21.34 -17.56 0.71
C SER A 373 21.11 -16.09 1.03
N VAL A 374 20.50 -15.83 2.19
CA VAL A 374 20.21 -14.47 2.65
C VAL A 374 20.81 -14.27 4.03
N ALA A 375 21.53 -13.18 4.23
CA ALA A 375 22.18 -12.82 5.48
C ALA A 375 21.84 -11.39 5.88
N GLN A 376 21.64 -11.20 7.18
CA GLN A 376 21.56 -9.88 7.79
C GLN A 376 22.98 -9.32 7.97
N THR A 377 23.17 -8.02 7.69
CA THR A 377 24.43 -7.33 7.95
C THR A 377 24.21 -6.05 8.73
N GLN A 378 25.22 -5.69 9.55
CA GLN A 378 25.19 -4.43 10.31
C GLN A 378 25.15 -3.21 9.38
N GLU A 379 25.82 -3.29 8.22
CA GLU A 379 25.79 -2.23 7.20
C GLU A 379 24.35 -1.94 6.75
N CYS A 380 23.59 -2.99 6.41
CA CYS A 380 22.19 -2.84 6.01
C CYS A 380 21.29 -2.39 7.17
N ASP A 381 21.49 -2.92 8.38
CA ASP A 381 20.68 -2.56 9.55
C ASP A 381 20.82 -1.07 9.92
N SER A 382 22.02 -0.52 9.80
CA SER A 382 22.30 0.88 10.12
C SER A 382 21.57 1.88 9.24
N LEU A 383 21.15 1.43 8.04
CA LEU A 383 20.44 2.26 7.05
C LEU A 383 18.92 2.11 7.13
N TYR A 384 18.43 0.99 7.67
CA TYR A 384 16.98 0.77 7.79
C TYR A 384 16.41 1.47 9.04
N PRO A 385 15.24 2.10 9.00
CA PRO A 385 14.26 2.18 7.90
C PRO A 385 14.44 3.37 6.94
N ALA A 386 15.39 4.25 7.17
CA ALA A 386 15.59 5.43 6.31
C ALA A 386 15.88 5.02 4.85
N SER A 387 16.65 3.93 4.66
CA SER A 387 16.87 3.26 3.38
C SER A 387 16.48 1.79 3.48
N GLY A 388 16.35 1.09 2.35
CA GLY A 388 16.03 -0.35 2.32
C GLY A 388 17.03 -1.10 1.46
N PRO A 389 18.28 -1.26 1.91
CA PRO A 389 19.38 -1.73 1.06
C PRO A 389 19.42 -3.23 0.87
N ALA A 390 20.05 -3.65 -0.24
CA ALA A 390 20.56 -5.01 -0.41
C ALA A 390 21.86 -5.02 -1.23
N ARG A 391 22.71 -5.99 -0.94
CA ARG A 391 23.84 -6.40 -1.80
C ARG A 391 23.56 -7.79 -2.34
N VAL A 392 23.70 -7.98 -3.65
CA VAL A 392 23.63 -9.29 -4.27
C VAL A 392 24.98 -9.66 -4.85
N THR A 393 25.46 -10.85 -4.51
CA THR A 393 26.65 -11.42 -5.11
C THR A 393 26.29 -12.73 -5.82
N LEU A 394 26.47 -12.76 -7.14
CA LEU A 394 26.37 -13.98 -7.96
C LEU A 394 27.72 -14.65 -7.98
N ARG A 395 27.78 -15.91 -7.58
CA ARG A 395 28.96 -16.76 -7.76
C ARG A 395 28.75 -17.60 -9.01
N LEU A 396 29.58 -17.36 -10.01
CA LEU A 396 29.52 -18.14 -11.25
C LEU A 396 30.29 -19.46 -11.12
N ARG A 397 29.90 -20.43 -11.91
CA ARG A 397 30.60 -21.77 -12.01
C ARG A 397 32.04 -21.62 -12.50
N SER A 398 32.36 -20.53 -13.21
CA SER A 398 33.73 -20.18 -13.60
C SER A 398 34.63 -19.80 -12.42
N GLY A 399 34.05 -19.52 -11.24
CA GLY A 399 34.73 -18.95 -10.08
C GLY A 399 34.64 -17.44 -10.00
N GLU A 400 34.14 -16.76 -11.03
CA GLU A 400 33.94 -15.32 -11.03
C GLU A 400 32.83 -14.94 -10.03
N ARG A 401 32.98 -13.74 -9.42
CA ARG A 401 32.01 -13.15 -8.49
C ARG A 401 31.57 -11.80 -9.04
N LEU A 402 30.27 -11.66 -9.25
CA LEU A 402 29.62 -10.42 -9.68
C LEU A 402 28.82 -9.88 -8.52
N SER A 403 29.08 -8.64 -8.10
CA SER A 403 28.39 -8.03 -6.94
C SER A 403 27.80 -6.67 -7.30
N GLU A 404 26.63 -6.37 -6.73
CA GLU A 404 25.94 -5.10 -6.89
C GLU A 404 25.30 -4.68 -5.57
N TRP A 405 25.35 -3.38 -5.27
CA TRP A 405 24.74 -2.74 -4.11
C TRP A 405 23.61 -1.82 -4.57
N VAL A 406 22.44 -1.97 -3.97
CA VAL A 406 21.31 -1.06 -4.15
C VAL A 406 20.89 -0.52 -2.79
N ALA A 407 21.02 0.79 -2.60
CA ALA A 407 20.63 1.45 -1.35
C ALA A 407 19.12 1.58 -1.24
N ASP A 408 18.45 2.06 -2.31
CA ASP A 408 17.01 2.19 -2.40
C ASP A 408 16.47 1.58 -3.69
N PRO A 409 15.44 0.72 -3.60
CA PRO A 409 14.87 0.08 -4.77
C PRO A 409 14.03 1.03 -5.61
N LEU A 410 13.92 0.73 -6.90
CA LEU A 410 13.05 1.44 -7.85
C LEU A 410 11.61 1.56 -7.29
N GLY A 411 11.02 2.71 -7.52
CA GLY A 411 9.71 3.09 -7.01
C GLY A 411 9.74 3.76 -5.63
N SER A 412 10.89 3.89 -4.96
CA SER A 412 11.05 4.72 -3.74
C SER A 412 10.89 6.20 -4.07
N ALA A 413 10.62 7.05 -3.07
CA ALA A 413 10.47 8.49 -3.26
C ALA A 413 11.69 9.13 -3.94
N ASP A 414 12.91 8.71 -3.55
CA ASP A 414 14.17 9.22 -4.12
C ASP A 414 14.57 8.55 -5.44
N ARG A 415 13.88 7.46 -5.81
CA ARG A 415 14.09 6.73 -7.07
C ARG A 415 12.73 6.32 -7.65
N PRO A 416 11.91 7.31 -8.07
CA PRO A 416 10.51 7.07 -8.45
C PRO A 416 10.39 6.18 -9.68
N LEU A 417 9.28 5.45 -9.75
CA LEU A 417 8.88 4.71 -10.95
C LEU A 417 8.52 5.72 -12.04
N ALA A 418 9.09 5.60 -13.23
CA ALA A 418 8.75 6.46 -14.35
C ALA A 418 7.28 6.30 -14.75
N ASP A 419 6.67 7.35 -15.28
CA ASP A 419 5.25 7.36 -15.65
C ASP A 419 4.94 6.28 -16.69
N GLU A 420 5.82 6.09 -17.67
CA GLU A 420 5.67 5.06 -18.70
C GLU A 420 5.71 3.63 -18.13
N ALA A 421 6.49 3.41 -17.07
CA ALA A 421 6.55 2.12 -16.38
C ALA A 421 5.28 1.87 -15.57
N LEU A 422 4.76 2.91 -14.91
CA LEU A 422 3.49 2.85 -14.19
C LEU A 422 2.33 2.62 -15.17
N ASP A 423 2.31 3.29 -16.30
CA ASP A 423 1.29 3.13 -17.35
C ASP A 423 1.31 1.72 -17.94
N ARG A 424 2.49 1.12 -18.16
CA ARG A 424 2.60 -0.28 -18.60
C ARG A 424 2.04 -1.23 -17.56
N LYS A 425 2.42 -1.08 -16.30
CA LYS A 425 1.87 -1.87 -15.17
C LYS A 425 0.34 -1.77 -15.13
N ALA A 426 -0.18 -0.54 -15.24
CA ALA A 426 -1.62 -0.31 -15.23
C ALA A 426 -2.31 -0.91 -16.46
N ALA A 427 -1.72 -0.79 -17.64
CA ALA A 427 -2.27 -1.35 -18.86
C ALA A 427 -2.36 -2.88 -18.82
N GLU A 428 -1.34 -3.56 -18.32
CA GLU A 428 -1.33 -5.00 -18.12
C GLU A 428 -2.44 -5.44 -17.16
N ALA A 429 -2.53 -4.79 -16.01
CA ALA A 429 -3.51 -5.10 -14.97
C ALA A 429 -4.96 -4.82 -15.42
N PHE A 430 -5.20 -3.64 -16.00
CA PHE A 430 -6.53 -3.28 -16.53
C PHE A 430 -6.94 -4.20 -17.69
N GLY A 431 -5.99 -4.63 -18.52
CA GLY A 431 -6.24 -5.56 -19.62
C GLY A 431 -6.82 -6.93 -19.20
N LEU A 432 -6.70 -7.27 -17.91
CA LEU A 432 -7.32 -8.48 -17.35
C LEU A 432 -8.85 -8.38 -17.22
N VAL A 433 -9.39 -7.16 -17.15
CA VAL A 433 -10.81 -6.91 -16.86
C VAL A 433 -11.50 -5.98 -17.87
N PHE A 434 -10.75 -5.14 -18.58
CA PHE A 434 -11.28 -4.17 -19.53
C PHE A 434 -10.77 -4.39 -20.95
N PRO A 435 -11.55 -4.05 -21.98
CA PRO A 435 -11.06 -4.06 -23.37
C PRO A 435 -10.03 -2.95 -23.62
N ALA A 436 -9.10 -3.16 -24.56
CA ALA A 436 -7.96 -2.30 -24.82
C ALA A 436 -8.28 -0.81 -25.02
N ALA A 437 -9.42 -0.48 -25.64
CA ALA A 437 -9.87 0.91 -25.82
C ALA A 437 -10.17 1.57 -24.47
N ARG A 438 -10.84 0.85 -23.54
CA ARG A 438 -11.15 1.33 -22.20
C ARG A 438 -9.89 1.47 -21.35
N VAL A 439 -8.93 0.53 -21.46
CA VAL A 439 -7.62 0.62 -20.78
C VAL A 439 -6.91 1.94 -21.07
N ARG A 440 -6.79 2.28 -22.36
CA ARG A 440 -6.14 3.55 -22.75
C ARG A 440 -6.90 4.78 -22.24
N ALA A 441 -8.24 4.73 -22.31
CA ALA A 441 -9.08 5.80 -21.81
C ALA A 441 -8.93 6.01 -20.31
N LEU A 442 -8.95 4.92 -19.52
CA LEU A 442 -8.80 4.96 -18.04
C LEU A 442 -7.45 5.57 -17.63
N ILE A 443 -6.34 5.11 -18.23
CA ILE A 443 -5.01 5.64 -17.90
C ILE A 443 -4.95 7.14 -18.22
N GLY A 444 -5.39 7.55 -19.40
CA GLY A 444 -5.42 8.96 -19.78
C GLY A 444 -6.33 9.79 -18.88
N GLN A 445 -7.46 9.25 -18.46
CA GLN A 445 -8.43 9.94 -17.61
C GLN A 445 -7.88 10.13 -16.18
N LEU A 446 -7.30 9.09 -15.57
CA LEU A 446 -6.71 9.15 -14.23
C LEU A 446 -5.49 10.09 -14.13
N ARG A 447 -4.86 10.42 -15.27
CA ARG A 447 -3.77 11.38 -15.33
C ARG A 447 -4.22 12.85 -15.41
N ARG A 448 -5.48 13.12 -15.73
CA ARG A 448 -6.00 14.48 -15.85
C ARG A 448 -6.32 15.06 -14.49
N LEU A 449 -5.65 16.13 -14.09
CA LEU A 449 -5.87 16.84 -12.84
C LEU A 449 -6.98 17.91 -13.00
N GLU A 450 -8.16 17.47 -13.42
CA GLU A 450 -9.33 18.28 -13.65
C GLU A 450 -10.53 17.74 -12.86
N PRO A 451 -11.53 18.58 -12.53
CA PRO A 451 -12.77 18.09 -11.94
C PRO A 451 -13.61 17.39 -13.02
N TRP A 452 -13.68 16.08 -12.97
CA TRP A 452 -14.58 15.24 -13.77
C TRP A 452 -15.32 14.25 -12.87
N PRO A 453 -16.55 13.82 -13.24
CA PRO A 453 -17.35 12.94 -12.38
C PRO A 453 -16.70 11.58 -12.17
N LEU A 454 -16.47 11.17 -10.92
CA LEU A 454 -15.92 9.85 -10.60
C LEU A 454 -16.72 8.69 -11.19
N ALA A 455 -18.01 8.90 -11.44
CA ALA A 455 -18.87 7.90 -12.09
C ALA A 455 -18.36 7.46 -13.47
N GLU A 456 -17.54 8.26 -14.14
CA GLU A 456 -16.92 7.90 -15.42
C GLU A 456 -15.87 6.79 -15.32
N LEU A 457 -15.43 6.42 -14.11
CA LEU A 457 -14.53 5.28 -13.89
C LEU A 457 -15.25 3.92 -13.98
N ASN A 458 -16.57 3.90 -13.91
CA ASN A 458 -17.39 2.68 -13.96
C ASN A 458 -17.50 2.07 -15.36
#